data_fa7b373c773706205d3bc84718b01a28
#
_entry.id   fa7b373c773706205d3bc84718b01a28
#
_cell.length_a   1.000
_cell.length_b   1.000
_cell.length_c   1.000
_cell.angle_alpha   90.00
_cell.angle_beta   90.00
_cell.angle_gamma   90.00
#
_symmetry.space_group_name_H-M   'P 1'
#
loop_
_entity.id
_entity.type
_entity.pdbx_description
1 polymer ?
#
loop_
_entity_poly.entity_id
_entity_poly.type
_entity_poly.pdbx_seq_one_letter_code
_entity_poly.pdbx_strand_id
1 'polypeptide(L)'
;MGKEGANMSYKIAVASTDGKVVNQHFGRAEKFYIIEVSDDGTFCLETTRETSAACTDGEHSDDSLNKNVSLLSDCSYVLVSRIGPGAEYALNKKGITAFAISNYIDKSIEKIIIYHDRINKTN
;
A
#
# COMPACT_ATOMS: atom_id res chain seq x y z
N MET A 1 28.44 -0.75 9.42
CA MET A 1 28.02 -0.95 9.49
C MET A 1 27.20 -1.55 9.06
N GLY A 2 27.15 -2.01 8.98
CA GLY A 2 26.45 -2.77 8.43
C GLY A 2 25.23 -2.34 8.20
N LYS A 3 24.94 -1.60 8.40
CA LYS A 3 23.89 -1.24 8.29
C LYS A 3 23.41 -1.07 7.15
N GLU A 4 24.01 -0.96 6.24
CA GLU A 4 23.51 -0.76 5.13
C GLU A 4 22.78 -1.84 4.77
N GLY A 5 23.16 -2.84 4.72
CA GLY A 5 22.44 -3.89 4.25
C GLY A 5 21.29 -4.09 5.09
N ALA A 6 21.33 -3.54 6.19
CA ALA A 6 20.31 -3.79 7.02
C ALA A 6 19.14 -3.01 6.74
N ASN A 7 19.12 -2.19 5.79
CA ASN A 7 18.02 -1.44 5.52
C ASN A 7 16.91 -2.32 5.03
N MET A 8 16.17 -2.94 5.86
CA MET A 8 15.12 -3.82 5.50
C MET A 8 13.76 -3.17 5.62
N SER A 9 13.73 -1.88 5.65
CA SER A 9 12.45 -1.22 5.76
C SER A 9 11.66 -1.37 4.48
N TYR A 10 10.37 -1.29 4.58
CA TYR A 10 9.51 -1.36 3.42
C TYR A 10 8.33 -0.43 3.62
N LYS A 11 7.57 -0.18 2.56
CA LYS A 11 6.49 0.78 2.61
C LYS A 11 5.16 0.13 2.33
N ILE A 12 4.14 0.60 3.01
CA ILE A 12 2.77 0.15 2.83
C ILE A 12 1.94 1.37 2.45
N ALA A 13 1.21 1.29 1.35
CA ALA A 13 0.35 2.37 0.92
C ALA A 13 -1.07 2.07 1.41
N VAL A 14 -1.67 2.98 2.13
CA VAL A 14 -2.96 2.76 2.77
C VAL A 14 -3.99 3.72 2.21
N ALA A 15 -5.09 3.20 1.71
CA ALA A 15 -6.17 4.02 1.15
C ALA A 15 -7.13 4.40 2.25
N SER A 16 -7.12 5.64 2.63
CA SER A 16 -7.94 6.12 3.73
C SER A 16 -8.30 7.58 3.51
N THR A 17 -9.45 7.99 4.01
CA THR A 17 -9.81 9.40 3.94
C THR A 17 -9.38 10.16 5.17
N ASP A 18 -9.19 9.49 6.29
CA ASP A 18 -8.89 10.19 7.52
C ASP A 18 -7.61 9.76 8.22
N GLY A 19 -6.92 8.80 7.65
CA GLY A 19 -5.67 8.35 8.25
C GLY A 19 -5.86 7.48 9.47
N LYS A 20 -7.08 7.03 9.75
CA LYS A 20 -7.32 6.18 10.91
C LYS A 20 -7.85 4.82 10.52
N VAL A 21 -8.70 4.76 9.52
CA VAL A 21 -9.27 3.49 9.10
C VAL A 21 -9.05 3.30 7.61
N VAL A 22 -8.97 2.05 7.20
CA VAL A 22 -8.85 1.69 5.79
C VAL A 22 -10.26 1.71 5.26
N ASN A 23 -10.60 2.73 4.51
CA ASN A 23 -11.98 2.90 4.09
C ASN A 23 -12.18 3.28 2.65
N GLN A 24 -11.20 3.08 1.80
CA GLN A 24 -11.37 3.42 0.40
C GLN A 24 -11.09 2.23 -0.49
N HIS A 25 -11.83 2.13 -1.58
CA HIS A 25 -11.55 1.14 -2.61
C HIS A 25 -10.36 1.62 -3.41
N PHE A 26 -9.59 0.71 -3.92
CA PHE A 26 -8.39 1.10 -4.66
C PHE A 26 -8.72 2.06 -5.80
N GLY A 27 -9.76 1.77 -6.53
CA GLY A 27 -10.09 2.58 -7.69
C GLY A 27 -10.71 3.93 -7.37
N ARG A 28 -11.10 4.13 -6.11
CA ARG A 28 -11.68 5.40 -5.73
C ARG A 28 -10.86 6.17 -4.76
N ALA A 29 -9.70 5.67 -4.42
CA ALA A 29 -8.85 6.33 -3.44
C ALA A 29 -8.36 7.66 -3.98
N GLU A 30 -8.48 8.71 -3.20
CA GLU A 30 -8.01 10.01 -3.60
C GLU A 30 -6.60 10.24 -3.11
N LYS A 31 -6.18 9.53 -2.10
CA LYS A 31 -4.80 9.62 -1.66
C LYS A 31 -4.45 8.36 -0.90
N PHE A 32 -3.17 8.12 -0.81
CA PHE A 32 -2.66 7.01 -0.04
C PHE A 32 -1.75 7.54 1.05
N TYR A 33 -1.86 7.00 2.24
CA TYR A 33 -0.95 7.31 3.32
C TYR A 33 0.18 6.29 3.20
N ILE A 34 1.40 6.76 3.17
CA ILE A 34 2.55 5.88 3.00
C ILE A 34 3.18 5.64 4.36
N ILE A 35 3.14 4.40 4.79
CA ILE A 35 3.66 4.00 6.09
C ILE A 35 4.96 3.27 5.87
N GLU A 36 6.00 3.68 6.56
CA GLU A 36 7.26 2.96 6.44
C GLU A 36 7.43 2.08 7.65
N VAL A 37 7.74 0.82 7.42
CA VAL A 37 7.94 -0.16 8.48
C VAL A 37 9.42 -0.46 8.54
N SER A 38 10.00 -0.30 9.72
CA SER A 38 11.42 -0.57 9.90
C SER A 38 11.66 -2.03 10.19
N ASP A 39 12.90 -2.46 10.09
CA ASP A 39 13.19 -3.87 10.24
C ASP A 39 12.96 -4.36 11.66
N ASP A 40 12.84 -3.47 12.63
CA ASP A 40 12.56 -3.89 14.00
C ASP A 40 11.05 -3.96 14.25
N GLY A 41 10.23 -3.75 13.25
CA GLY A 41 8.79 -3.86 13.41
C GLY A 41 8.09 -2.58 13.78
N THR A 42 8.79 -1.50 13.95
CA THR A 42 8.13 -0.23 14.23
C THR A 42 7.70 0.40 12.92
N PHE A 43 6.71 1.25 12.96
CA PHE A 43 6.27 1.88 11.74
C PHE A 43 5.81 3.32 12.01
N CYS A 44 5.84 4.13 10.98
CA CYS A 44 5.41 5.51 11.10
C CYS A 44 4.94 6.02 9.76
N LEU A 45 4.12 7.05 9.81
CA LEU A 45 3.64 7.67 8.58
C LEU A 45 4.79 8.46 7.96
N GLU A 46 5.08 8.18 6.71
CA GLU A 46 6.14 8.89 6.03
C GLU A 46 5.58 10.08 5.27
N THR A 47 4.55 9.89 4.49
CA THR A 47 4.02 10.96 3.68
C THR A 47 2.66 10.52 3.15
N THR A 48 2.01 11.37 2.39
CA THR A 48 0.81 11.00 1.66
C THR A 48 1.07 11.26 0.18
N ARG A 49 0.38 10.54 -0.67
CA ARG A 49 0.49 10.75 -2.12
C ARG A 49 -0.91 10.83 -2.68
N GLU A 50 -1.14 11.83 -3.47
CA GLU A 50 -2.47 12.00 -4.07
C GLU A 50 -2.54 11.26 -5.38
N THR A 51 -3.67 10.68 -5.65
CA THR A 51 -3.84 9.90 -6.86
C THR A 51 -4.43 10.78 -7.94
N SER A 52 -4.48 10.23 -9.14
CA SER A 52 -5.09 10.98 -10.19
C SER A 52 -6.51 10.53 -10.37
N ALA A 53 -7.02 9.65 -9.58
CA ALA A 53 -8.35 9.14 -9.79
C ALA A 53 -9.37 10.20 -9.66
N ALA A 54 -9.14 11.08 -8.76
CA ALA A 54 -10.14 12.06 -8.52
C ALA A 54 -10.41 12.93 -9.69
N CYS A 55 -9.48 13.03 -10.55
CA CYS A 55 -9.65 13.91 -11.64
C CYS A 55 -10.23 13.30 -12.79
N THR A 56 -10.49 12.09 -12.85
CA THR A 56 -10.83 11.55 -14.03
C THR A 56 -12.16 11.59 -14.18
N ASP A 57 -12.72 12.13 -15.03
CA ASP A 57 -13.97 12.10 -15.24
C ASP A 57 -14.35 11.01 -15.99
N GLY A 58 -14.28 9.99 -15.66
CA GLY A 58 -14.77 8.92 -16.34
C GLY A 58 -13.98 8.39 -17.35
N GLU A 59 -12.86 8.79 -17.53
CA GLU A 59 -12.19 8.39 -18.54
C GLU A 59 -11.72 7.11 -18.39
N HIS A 60 -10.74 6.68 -18.79
CA HIS A 60 -10.41 5.44 -18.88
C HIS A 60 -9.72 4.91 -17.80
N SER A 61 -10.22 3.99 -17.20
CA SER A 61 -9.65 3.39 -16.12
C SER A 61 -8.29 2.87 -16.32
N ASP A 62 -7.93 2.54 -17.50
CA ASP A 62 -6.59 1.98 -17.70
C ASP A 62 -5.52 2.98 -17.40
N ASP A 63 -5.67 4.20 -17.83
CA ASP A 63 -4.67 5.17 -17.54
C ASP A 63 -4.62 5.51 -16.09
N SER A 64 -5.74 5.67 -15.43
CA SER A 64 -5.74 5.96 -14.02
C SER A 64 -5.14 4.82 -13.23
N LEU A 65 -5.45 3.62 -13.62
CA LEU A 65 -4.91 2.46 -12.93
C LEU A 65 -3.41 2.44 -13.04
N ASN A 66 -2.88 2.62 -14.24
CA ASN A 66 -1.44 2.58 -14.44
C ASN A 66 -0.73 3.69 -13.69
N LYS A 67 -1.33 4.88 -13.65
CA LYS A 67 -0.72 5.95 -12.93
C LYS A 67 -0.69 5.67 -11.43
N ASN A 68 -1.77 5.11 -10.89
CA ASN A 68 -1.81 4.84 -9.47
C ASN A 68 -0.87 3.69 -9.10
N VAL A 69 -0.76 2.69 -9.95
CA VAL A 69 0.17 1.62 -9.70
C VAL A 69 1.60 2.15 -9.73
N SER A 70 1.91 3.03 -10.67
CA SER A 70 3.24 3.62 -10.75
C SER A 70 3.52 4.50 -9.54
N LEU A 71 2.50 5.20 -9.06
CA LEU A 71 2.64 6.06 -7.90
C LEU A 71 3.10 5.26 -6.67
N LEU A 72 2.75 3.99 -6.63
CA LEU A 72 3.05 3.16 -5.48
C LEU A 72 4.16 2.15 -5.76
N SER A 73 4.92 2.37 -6.80
CA SER A 73 5.88 1.37 -7.25
C SER A 73 6.98 1.05 -6.24
N ASP A 74 7.23 1.95 -5.30
CA ASP A 74 8.24 1.71 -4.27
C ASP A 74 7.65 1.07 -3.02
N CYS A 75 6.36 0.75 -3.03
CA CYS A 75 5.73 0.15 -1.87
C CYS A 75 5.71 -1.37 -2.03
N SER A 76 5.76 -2.08 -0.94
CA SER A 76 5.67 -3.53 -0.98
C SER A 76 4.25 -4.01 -0.84
N TYR A 77 3.42 -3.25 -0.18
CA TYR A 77 2.04 -3.65 0.10
C TYR A 77 1.09 -2.49 -0.10
N VAL A 78 -0.15 -2.81 -0.44
CA VAL A 78 -1.21 -1.83 -0.56
C VAL A 78 -2.36 -2.32 0.30
N LEU A 79 -2.90 -1.44 1.12
CA LEU A 79 -3.96 -1.77 2.03
C LEU A 79 -5.19 -0.96 1.65
N VAL A 80 -6.23 -1.63 1.27
CA VAL A 80 -7.45 -0.98 0.78
C VAL A 80 -8.65 -1.71 1.36
N SER A 81 -9.82 -1.11 1.31
CA SER A 81 -11.01 -1.81 1.77
C SER A 81 -11.53 -2.75 0.70
N ARG A 82 -11.22 -2.48 -0.56
CA ARG A 82 -11.66 -3.35 -1.64
C ARG A 82 -10.80 -3.08 -2.88
N ILE A 83 -10.58 -4.10 -3.68
CA ILE A 83 -9.80 -3.92 -4.89
C ILE A 83 -10.31 -4.90 -5.92
N GLY A 84 -10.41 -4.47 -7.16
CA GLY A 84 -10.83 -5.34 -8.23
C GLY A 84 -9.69 -6.20 -8.74
N PRO A 85 -10.02 -7.26 -9.46
CA PRO A 85 -9.00 -8.20 -9.90
C PRO A 85 -8.00 -7.60 -10.89
N GLY A 86 -8.45 -6.66 -11.71
CA GLY A 86 -7.52 -6.04 -12.66
C GLY A 86 -6.48 -5.19 -11.95
N ALA A 87 -6.90 -4.47 -10.92
CA ALA A 87 -5.98 -3.65 -10.18
C ALA A 87 -5.02 -4.52 -9.38
N GLU A 88 -5.55 -5.58 -8.80
CA GLU A 88 -4.72 -6.47 -8.01
C GLU A 88 -3.67 -7.12 -8.91
N TYR A 89 -4.06 -7.52 -10.11
CA TYR A 89 -3.12 -8.11 -11.04
C TYR A 89 -2.03 -7.11 -11.41
N ALA A 90 -2.42 -5.86 -11.67
CA ALA A 90 -1.43 -4.86 -12.06
C ALA A 90 -0.43 -4.59 -10.93
N LEU A 91 -0.90 -4.58 -9.69
CA LEU A 91 -0.01 -4.40 -8.55
C LEU A 91 0.91 -5.60 -8.41
N ASN A 92 0.37 -6.79 -8.55
CA ASN A 92 1.19 -7.99 -8.41
C ASN A 92 2.28 -8.05 -9.46
N LYS A 93 2.01 -7.56 -10.64
CA LYS A 93 3.04 -7.55 -11.68
C LYS A 93 4.20 -6.63 -11.31
N LYS A 94 3.97 -5.69 -10.42
CA LYS A 94 5.04 -4.82 -9.98
C LYS A 94 5.63 -5.28 -8.65
N GLY A 95 5.23 -6.45 -8.19
CA GLY A 95 5.76 -6.96 -6.93
C GLY A 95 5.07 -6.42 -5.71
N ILE A 96 3.89 -5.84 -5.88
CA ILE A 96 3.16 -5.24 -4.76
C ILE A 96 1.99 -6.16 -4.41
N THR A 97 1.85 -6.49 -3.15
CA THR A 97 0.76 -7.35 -2.68
C THR A 97 -0.33 -6.48 -2.07
N ALA A 98 -1.55 -6.70 -2.50
CA ALA A 98 -2.68 -5.92 -2.01
C ALA A 98 -3.44 -6.71 -0.95
N PHE A 99 -3.85 -6.02 0.10
CA PHE A 99 -4.68 -6.60 1.16
C PHE A 99 -5.97 -5.81 1.26
N ALA A 100 -7.09 -6.50 1.21
CA ALA A 100 -8.39 -5.85 1.34
C ALA A 100 -8.86 -6.07 2.77
N ILE A 101 -8.62 -5.11 3.63
CA ILE A 101 -8.95 -5.19 5.04
C ILE A 101 -9.61 -3.90 5.46
N SER A 102 -10.83 -3.98 5.95
CA SER A 102 -11.54 -2.78 6.40
C SER A 102 -11.43 -2.73 7.92
N ASN A 103 -10.41 -2.08 8.41
CA ASN A 103 -10.15 -2.04 9.84
C ASN A 103 -9.33 -0.79 10.13
N TYR A 104 -8.99 -0.58 11.38
CA TYR A 104 -8.11 0.52 11.74
C TYR A 104 -6.76 0.30 11.09
N ILE A 105 -6.13 1.38 10.71
CA ILE A 105 -4.87 1.29 9.99
C ILE A 105 -3.81 0.60 10.84
N ASP A 106 -3.66 0.98 12.10
CA ASP A 106 -2.60 0.40 12.91
C ASP A 106 -2.82 -1.09 13.10
N LYS A 107 -4.05 -1.54 13.25
CA LYS A 107 -4.30 -2.96 13.39
C LYS A 107 -4.01 -3.69 12.10
N SER A 108 -4.31 -3.08 10.99
CA SER A 108 -4.05 -3.69 9.69
C SER A 108 -2.57 -3.76 9.40
N ILE A 109 -1.84 -2.71 9.76
CA ILE A 109 -0.40 -2.71 9.58
C ILE A 109 0.24 -3.83 10.41
N GLU A 110 -0.23 -4.04 11.62
CA GLU A 110 0.31 -5.10 12.45
C GLU A 110 0.14 -6.46 11.78
N LYS A 111 -0.99 -6.67 11.13
CA LYS A 111 -1.20 -7.94 10.43
C LYS A 111 -0.25 -8.09 9.25
N ILE A 112 0.01 -7.02 8.55
CA ILE A 112 0.93 -7.07 7.42
C ILE A 112 2.35 -7.33 7.92
N ILE A 113 2.73 -6.75 9.05
CA ILE A 113 4.06 -6.97 9.58
C ILE A 113 4.24 -8.44 9.94
N ILE A 114 3.23 -9.07 10.53
CA ILE A 114 3.30 -10.47 10.84
C ILE A 114 3.44 -11.30 9.57
N TYR A 115 2.67 -10.96 8.55
CA TYR A 115 2.73 -11.67 7.29
C TYR A 115 4.13 -11.52 6.67
N HIS A 116 4.65 -10.31 6.67
CA HIS A 116 5.94 -10.02 6.07
C HIS A 116 7.05 -10.79 6.78
N ASP A 117 7.01 -10.79 8.10
CA ASP A 117 8.01 -11.52 8.84
C ASP A 117 7.91 -13.00 8.56
N ARG A 118 6.71 -13.51 8.41
CA ARG A 118 6.55 -14.93 8.20
C ARG A 118 7.10 -15.37 6.86
N ILE A 119 6.85 -14.59 5.81
CA ILE A 119 7.34 -15.01 4.51
C ILE A 119 8.85 -14.81 4.40
N ASN A 120 9.41 -13.91 5.17
CA ASN A 120 10.83 -13.71 5.09
C ASN A 120 11.62 -14.60 6.01
N LYS A 121 10.97 -15.26 6.92
CA LYS A 121 11.68 -16.12 7.74
C LYS A 121 11.67 -17.49 7.28
N THR A 122 11.04 -17.77 6.22
CA THR A 122 10.96 -19.05 5.78
C THR A 122 12.15 -19.50 5.20
N ASN A 123 13.13 -18.97 5.09
CA ASN A 123 14.21 -19.52 4.46
C ASN A 123 15.06 -20.00 5.33
#